data_9fdb85195b23931d0823ebe86340b30e
#
_entry.id   9fdb85195b23931d0823ebe86340b30e
#
_cell.length_a   1.000
_cell.length_b   1.000
_cell.length_c   1.000
_cell.angle_alpha   90.00
_cell.angle_beta   90.00
_cell.angle_gamma   90.00
#
_symmetry.space_group_name_H-M   'P 1'
#
loop_
_entity.id
_entity.type
_entity.pdbx_description
1 polymer ?
#
loop_
_entity_poly.entity_id
_entity_poly.type
_entity_poly.pdbx_seq_one_letter_code
_entity_poly.pdbx_strand_id
1 'polypeptide(L)'
;RNLEYKGKCVQVVPHIPLEIRNRIEKAVEKTGAEIMIIEIGGTVGEYENLLFLEAARVMKLFNPKDVLFVIVSFLPLPNKIGEMKTKPTQHAVRSLQGAGIQPDFIVARSEQPIDMVRREKLSINCNVPIDCVIAAPDADSIYEIPLNFEKDNKTFS
;
A
#
# COMPACT_ATOMS: atom_id res chain seq x y z
N ARG A 1 -25.43 -27.75 -2.23
CA ARG A 1 -24.36 -27.38 -3.19
C ARG A 1 -25.00 -26.48 -4.23
N ASN A 2 -24.89 -25.17 -4.02
CA ASN A 2 -25.39 -24.22 -5.01
C ASN A 2 -24.45 -24.27 -6.22
N LEU A 3 -25.00 -24.56 -7.39
CA LEU A 3 -24.29 -24.54 -8.66
C LEU A 3 -24.12 -23.09 -9.12
N GLU A 4 -23.43 -22.27 -8.35
CA GLU A 4 -23.27 -20.83 -8.61
C GLU A 4 -22.64 -20.55 -9.98
N TYR A 5 -21.80 -21.45 -10.43
CA TYR A 5 -21.12 -21.31 -11.72
C TYR A 5 -21.85 -22.00 -12.90
N LYS A 6 -22.99 -22.64 -12.65
CA LYS A 6 -23.86 -23.23 -13.70
C LYS A 6 -23.09 -24.04 -14.75
N GLY A 7 -22.12 -24.85 -14.33
CA GLY A 7 -21.30 -25.68 -15.23
C GLY A 7 -20.16 -24.92 -15.95
N LYS A 8 -19.96 -23.62 -15.69
CA LYS A 8 -18.81 -22.88 -16.24
C LYS A 8 -17.52 -23.29 -15.55
N CYS A 9 -16.43 -23.28 -16.30
CA CYS A 9 -15.10 -23.52 -15.77
C CYS A 9 -14.71 -22.42 -14.76
N VAL A 10 -14.31 -22.82 -13.54
CA VAL A 10 -13.81 -21.91 -12.52
C VAL A 10 -12.29 -21.85 -12.64
N GLN A 11 -11.75 -20.64 -12.80
CA GLN A 11 -10.32 -20.35 -12.90
C GLN A 11 -9.87 -19.55 -11.69
N VAL A 12 -8.59 -19.68 -11.33
CA VAL A 12 -8.00 -18.90 -10.25
C VAL A 12 -8.17 -17.40 -10.53
N VAL A 13 -7.82 -16.98 -11.74
CA VAL A 13 -8.11 -15.64 -12.26
C VAL A 13 -9.12 -15.79 -13.40
N PRO A 14 -10.25 -15.07 -13.40
CA PRO A 14 -10.57 -13.92 -12.52
C PRO A 14 -11.40 -14.27 -11.26
N HIS A 15 -11.79 -15.53 -11.04
CA HIS A 15 -12.84 -15.85 -10.06
C HIS A 15 -12.44 -15.57 -8.60
N ILE A 16 -11.18 -15.84 -8.20
CA ILE A 16 -10.74 -15.55 -6.83
C ILE A 16 -10.63 -14.04 -6.59
N PRO A 17 -10.00 -13.23 -7.44
CA PRO A 17 -10.04 -11.77 -7.33
C PRO A 17 -11.44 -11.18 -7.25
N LEU A 18 -12.38 -11.69 -8.06
CA LEU A 18 -13.79 -11.26 -8.03
C LEU A 18 -14.49 -11.63 -6.71
N GLU A 19 -14.22 -12.80 -6.16
CA GLU A 19 -14.75 -13.20 -4.85
C GLU A 19 -14.18 -12.35 -3.71
N ILE A 20 -12.87 -12.02 -3.75
CA ILE A 20 -12.24 -11.11 -2.78
C ILE A 20 -12.95 -9.76 -2.83
N ARG A 21 -13.11 -9.17 -4.01
CA ARG A 21 -13.82 -7.91 -4.21
C ARG A 21 -15.25 -7.98 -3.65
N ASN A 22 -16.00 -9.03 -3.98
CA ASN A 22 -17.37 -9.20 -3.53
C ASN A 22 -17.48 -9.29 -2.00
N ARG A 23 -16.50 -9.89 -1.32
CA ARG A 23 -16.44 -9.92 0.15
C ARG A 23 -16.17 -8.55 0.75
N ILE A 24 -15.30 -7.76 0.12
CA ILE A 24 -15.02 -6.38 0.52
C ILE A 24 -16.28 -5.53 0.39
N GLU A 25 -16.96 -5.57 -0.76
CA GLU A 25 -18.20 -4.84 -1.02
C GLU A 25 -19.29 -5.20 0.00
N LYS A 26 -19.49 -6.48 0.26
CA LYS A 26 -20.43 -6.95 1.30
C LYS A 26 -20.07 -6.48 2.71
N ALA A 27 -18.79 -6.37 3.03
CA ALA A 27 -18.35 -5.85 4.32
C ALA A 27 -18.67 -4.36 4.46
N VAL A 28 -18.46 -3.57 3.40
CA VAL A 28 -18.87 -2.15 3.35
C VAL A 28 -20.37 -2.01 3.53
N GLU A 29 -21.17 -2.73 2.75
CA GLU A 29 -22.63 -2.70 2.85
C GLU A 29 -23.12 -3.06 4.26
N LYS A 30 -22.55 -4.11 4.85
CA LYS A 30 -22.94 -4.58 6.19
C LYS A 30 -22.60 -3.59 7.29
N THR A 31 -21.49 -2.87 7.17
CA THR A 31 -21.02 -1.94 8.21
C THR A 31 -21.55 -0.51 8.01
N GLY A 32 -21.96 -0.16 6.79
CA GLY A 32 -22.29 1.21 6.41
C GLY A 32 -21.07 2.15 6.43
N ALA A 33 -19.86 1.59 6.32
CA ALA A 33 -18.63 2.36 6.39
C ALA A 33 -18.47 3.26 5.17
N GLU A 34 -18.21 4.54 5.38
CA GLU A 34 -17.88 5.49 4.31
C GLU A 34 -16.44 5.31 3.81
N ILE A 35 -15.55 4.84 4.68
CA ILE A 35 -14.14 4.55 4.38
C ILE A 35 -13.81 3.15 4.88
N MET A 36 -13.18 2.35 4.02
CA MET A 36 -12.68 1.03 4.38
C MET A 36 -11.17 0.96 4.17
N ILE A 37 -10.45 0.57 5.21
CA ILE A 37 -9.02 0.31 5.16
C ILE A 37 -8.82 -1.20 5.02
N ILE A 38 -8.11 -1.61 3.95
CA ILE A 38 -7.82 -3.00 3.65
C ILE A 38 -6.31 -3.21 3.75
N GLU A 39 -5.90 -4.08 4.64
CA GLU A 39 -4.51 -4.50 4.73
C GLU A 39 -4.27 -5.76 3.90
N ILE A 40 -3.24 -5.74 3.06
CA ILE A 40 -2.72 -6.92 2.38
C ILE A 40 -1.38 -7.25 3.03
N GLY A 41 -1.38 -8.33 3.83
CA GLY A 41 -0.21 -8.76 4.57
C GLY A 41 0.87 -9.40 3.70
N GLY A 42 2.07 -9.56 4.26
CA GLY A 42 3.23 -10.14 3.60
C GLY A 42 4.05 -9.14 2.78
N THR A 43 5.12 -9.62 2.20
CA THR A 43 6.00 -8.82 1.33
C THR A 43 5.45 -8.78 -0.08
N VAL A 44 5.51 -7.61 -0.73
CA VAL A 44 5.06 -7.48 -2.12
C VAL A 44 5.83 -8.45 -3.02
N GLY A 45 5.10 -9.27 -3.77
CA GLY A 45 5.66 -10.28 -4.67
C GLY A 45 5.64 -11.71 -4.12
N GLU A 46 5.23 -11.92 -2.87
CA GLU A 46 4.98 -13.26 -2.34
C GLU A 46 3.73 -13.87 -2.97
N TYR A 47 3.75 -15.21 -3.17
CA TYR A 47 2.64 -15.92 -3.81
C TYR A 47 1.31 -15.75 -3.07
N GLU A 48 1.36 -15.62 -1.76
CA GLU A 48 0.18 -15.55 -0.89
C GLU A 48 -0.64 -14.30 -1.14
N ASN A 49 0.00 -13.18 -1.52
CA ASN A 49 -0.69 -11.89 -1.70
C ASN A 49 -1.03 -11.56 -3.16
N LEU A 50 -0.54 -12.30 -4.14
CA LEU A 50 -0.73 -11.99 -5.56
C LEU A 50 -2.21 -11.86 -5.96
N LEU A 51 -3.07 -12.75 -5.48
CA LEU A 51 -4.50 -12.72 -5.81
C LEU A 51 -5.24 -11.55 -5.15
N PHE A 52 -4.77 -11.11 -3.96
CA PHE A 52 -5.29 -9.93 -3.30
C PHE A 52 -4.84 -8.65 -4.00
N LEU A 53 -3.59 -8.60 -4.45
CA LEU A 53 -3.09 -7.49 -5.27
C LEU A 53 -3.85 -7.39 -6.59
N GLU A 54 -4.12 -8.53 -7.25
CA GLU A 54 -4.93 -8.54 -8.47
C GLU A 54 -6.37 -8.07 -8.22
N ALA A 55 -6.99 -8.46 -7.10
CA ALA A 55 -8.29 -7.94 -6.70
C ALA A 55 -8.27 -6.42 -6.50
N ALA A 56 -7.27 -5.92 -5.77
CA ALA A 56 -7.08 -4.50 -5.53
C ALA A 56 -6.86 -3.71 -6.85
N ARG A 57 -6.03 -4.23 -7.74
CA ARG A 57 -5.80 -3.65 -9.08
C ARG A 57 -7.10 -3.54 -9.87
N VAL A 58 -7.91 -4.59 -9.87
CA VAL A 58 -9.22 -4.61 -10.55
C VAL A 58 -10.19 -3.62 -9.90
N MET A 59 -10.18 -3.50 -8.56
CA MET A 59 -11.00 -2.51 -7.86
C MET A 59 -10.65 -1.08 -8.29
N LYS A 60 -9.36 -0.74 -8.36
CA LYS A 60 -8.90 0.59 -8.83
C LYS A 60 -9.29 0.84 -10.30
N LEU A 61 -9.24 -0.20 -11.14
CA LEU A 61 -9.64 -0.08 -12.55
C LEU A 61 -11.10 0.35 -12.71
N PHE A 62 -12.00 -0.21 -11.89
CA PHE A 62 -13.42 0.12 -11.96
C PHE A 62 -13.80 1.36 -11.16
N ASN A 63 -13.05 1.68 -10.09
CA ASN A 63 -13.32 2.79 -9.19
C ASN A 63 -12.04 3.64 -8.98
N PRO A 64 -11.51 4.29 -10.03
CA PRO A 64 -10.20 4.93 -9.99
C PRO A 64 -10.11 6.10 -9.00
N LYS A 65 -11.24 6.71 -8.64
CA LYS A 65 -11.30 7.84 -7.71
C LYS A 65 -11.51 7.41 -6.25
N ASP A 66 -12.05 6.20 -6.03
CA ASP A 66 -12.47 5.74 -4.71
C ASP A 66 -11.46 4.76 -4.08
N VAL A 67 -10.45 4.32 -4.82
CA VAL A 67 -9.43 3.38 -4.35
C VAL A 67 -8.08 4.07 -4.33
N LEU A 68 -7.41 4.06 -3.18
CA LEU A 68 -6.05 4.56 -2.98
C LEU A 68 -5.12 3.43 -2.57
N PHE A 69 -3.91 3.44 -3.08
CA PHE A 69 -2.87 2.49 -2.72
C PHE A 69 -1.82 3.15 -1.85
N VAL A 70 -1.61 2.57 -0.68
CA VAL A 70 -0.60 3.00 0.27
C VAL A 70 0.39 1.85 0.46
N ILE A 71 1.67 2.10 0.18
CA ILE A 71 2.72 1.15 0.52
C ILE A 71 3.41 1.59 1.81
N VAL A 72 3.47 0.68 2.78
CA VAL A 72 4.24 0.86 4.01
C VAL A 72 5.56 0.13 3.85
N SER A 73 6.67 0.85 3.94
CA SER A 73 8.00 0.27 3.73
C SER A 73 9.00 0.76 4.75
N PHE A 74 9.89 -0.13 5.19
CA PHE A 74 10.94 0.21 6.14
C PHE A 74 12.20 0.71 5.43
N LEU A 75 12.77 1.82 5.94
CA LEU A 75 14.04 2.37 5.51
C LEU A 75 15.12 2.02 6.55
N PRO A 76 15.94 1.01 6.31
CA PRO A 76 16.97 0.62 7.28
C PRO A 76 18.06 1.68 7.42
N LEU A 77 18.52 1.86 8.65
CA LEU A 77 19.68 2.68 9.02
C LEU A 77 20.82 1.74 9.52
N PRO A 78 21.69 1.26 8.63
CA PRO A 78 22.77 0.37 9.05
C PRO A 78 23.77 1.08 9.96
N ASN A 79 23.97 0.56 11.17
CA ASN A 79 24.80 1.15 12.23
C ASN A 79 26.25 1.52 11.79
N LYS A 80 26.83 0.76 10.84
CA LYS A 80 28.21 1.01 10.35
C LYS A 80 28.31 2.14 9.34
N ILE A 81 27.21 2.54 8.72
CA ILE A 81 27.22 3.51 7.60
C ILE A 81 26.57 4.83 8.02
N GLY A 82 25.69 4.81 9.03
CA GLY A 82 24.98 5.99 9.52
C GLY A 82 24.07 6.67 8.49
N GLU A 83 23.82 6.01 7.35
CA GLU A 83 23.01 6.55 6.27
C GLU A 83 21.79 5.64 6.00
N MET A 84 20.61 6.23 6.09
CA MET A 84 19.34 5.56 5.80
C MET A 84 19.26 5.14 4.33
N LYS A 85 18.85 3.91 4.06
CA LYS A 85 18.79 3.34 2.72
C LYS A 85 17.37 3.34 2.15
N THR A 86 17.22 3.97 0.98
CA THR A 86 15.94 4.04 0.25
C THR A 86 15.75 2.91 -0.77
N LYS A 87 16.79 2.19 -1.12
CA LYS A 87 16.73 1.13 -2.14
C LYS A 87 15.73 0.01 -1.84
N PRO A 88 15.61 -0.51 -0.61
CA PRO A 88 14.60 -1.55 -0.32
C PRO A 88 13.19 -1.10 -0.67
N THR A 89 12.82 0.12 -0.30
CA THR A 89 11.53 0.72 -0.66
C THR A 89 11.34 0.86 -2.17
N GLN A 90 12.37 1.32 -2.88
CA GLN A 90 12.34 1.41 -4.35
C GLN A 90 12.11 0.04 -5.00
N HIS A 91 12.71 -1.02 -4.47
CA HIS A 91 12.49 -2.39 -4.96
C HIS A 91 11.07 -2.88 -4.67
N ALA A 92 10.55 -2.64 -3.47
CA ALA A 92 9.18 -3.00 -3.09
C ALA A 92 8.16 -2.30 -4.00
N VAL A 93 8.35 -1.01 -4.28
CA VAL A 93 7.48 -0.26 -5.22
C VAL A 93 7.58 -0.81 -6.63
N ARG A 94 8.78 -1.15 -7.12
CA ARG A 94 8.93 -1.75 -8.46
C ARG A 94 8.24 -3.11 -8.57
N SER A 95 8.29 -3.92 -7.51
CA SER A 95 7.56 -5.19 -7.45
C SER A 95 6.05 -4.96 -7.52
N LEU A 96 5.56 -3.95 -6.81
CA LEU A 96 4.15 -3.56 -6.85
C LEU A 96 3.72 -3.06 -8.23
N GLN A 97 4.55 -2.23 -8.86
CA GLN A 97 4.35 -1.76 -10.24
C GLN A 97 4.37 -2.93 -11.24
N GLY A 98 5.23 -3.94 -11.02
CA GLY A 98 5.24 -5.19 -11.79
C GLY A 98 3.93 -5.97 -11.69
N ALA A 99 3.21 -5.86 -10.57
CA ALA A 99 1.85 -6.38 -10.40
C ALA A 99 0.74 -5.46 -10.97
N GLY A 100 1.13 -4.37 -11.65
CA GLY A 100 0.19 -3.41 -12.26
C GLY A 100 -0.42 -2.40 -11.29
N ILE A 101 0.21 -2.19 -10.15
CA ILE A 101 -0.26 -1.24 -9.12
C ILE A 101 0.77 -0.13 -8.93
N GLN A 102 0.37 1.11 -9.18
CA GLN A 102 1.12 2.29 -8.79
C GLN A 102 0.64 2.76 -7.42
N PRO A 103 1.52 2.84 -6.40
CA PRO A 103 1.12 3.40 -5.12
C PRO A 103 0.82 4.90 -5.25
N ASP A 104 -0.24 5.34 -4.59
CA ASP A 104 -0.60 6.75 -4.47
C ASP A 104 0.22 7.41 -3.34
N PHE A 105 0.53 6.65 -2.27
CA PHE A 105 1.30 7.10 -1.12
C PHE A 105 2.39 6.10 -0.72
N ILE A 106 3.49 6.63 -0.18
CA ILE A 106 4.53 5.85 0.49
C ILE A 106 4.59 6.27 1.96
N VAL A 107 4.34 5.34 2.86
CA VAL A 107 4.60 5.51 4.29
C VAL A 107 5.99 4.93 4.59
N ALA A 108 6.94 5.82 4.77
CA ALA A 108 8.36 5.48 4.95
C ALA A 108 8.66 5.30 6.44
N ARG A 109 8.59 4.06 6.93
CA ARG A 109 8.95 3.70 8.30
C ARG A 109 10.46 3.74 8.50
N SER A 110 10.91 4.32 9.60
CA SER A 110 12.33 4.48 9.92
C SER A 110 12.54 4.75 11.40
N GLU A 111 13.74 4.48 11.92
CA GLU A 111 14.11 4.82 13.29
C GLU A 111 14.16 6.33 13.53
N GLN A 112 14.44 7.10 12.48
CA GLN A 112 14.57 8.56 12.52
C GLN A 112 13.74 9.18 11.39
N PRO A 113 13.34 10.46 11.53
CA PRO A 113 12.67 11.19 10.45
C PRO A 113 13.48 11.16 9.16
N ILE A 114 12.81 11.03 8.01
CA ILE A 114 13.47 11.09 6.71
C ILE A 114 13.77 12.54 6.34
N ASP A 115 14.95 12.79 5.79
CA ASP A 115 15.33 14.09 5.27
C ASP A 115 14.76 14.35 3.85
N MET A 116 14.84 15.59 3.41
CA MET A 116 14.31 16.00 2.10
C MET A 116 14.99 15.27 0.95
N VAL A 117 16.29 15.02 1.02
CA VAL A 117 17.05 14.32 -0.03
C VAL A 117 16.52 12.88 -0.24
N ARG A 118 16.20 12.18 0.84
CA ARG A 118 15.63 10.83 0.78
C ARG A 118 14.20 10.84 0.31
N ARG A 119 13.43 11.84 0.72
CA ARG A 119 12.05 12.04 0.24
C ARG A 119 12.01 12.27 -1.27
N GLU A 120 12.87 13.15 -1.79
CA GLU A 120 13.02 13.37 -3.23
C GLU A 120 13.45 12.10 -3.98
N LYS A 121 14.42 11.35 -3.43
CA LYS A 121 14.84 10.07 -4.01
C LYS A 121 13.69 9.07 -4.10
N LEU A 122 12.86 8.96 -3.07
CA LEU A 122 11.68 8.08 -3.09
C LEU A 122 10.66 8.59 -4.10
N SER A 123 10.34 9.87 -4.08
CA SER A 123 9.41 10.48 -5.03
C SER A 123 9.77 10.16 -6.48
N ILE A 124 10.99 10.49 -6.88
CA ILE A 124 11.46 10.31 -8.27
C ILE A 124 11.53 8.83 -8.65
N ASN A 125 12.13 7.98 -7.80
CA ASN A 125 12.36 6.57 -8.16
C ASN A 125 11.13 5.68 -8.05
N CYS A 126 10.12 6.13 -7.31
CA CYS A 126 8.86 5.40 -7.09
C CYS A 126 7.68 5.98 -7.87
N ASN A 127 7.90 7.10 -8.59
CA ASN A 127 6.86 7.82 -9.32
C ASN A 127 5.67 8.19 -8.42
N VAL A 128 5.96 8.77 -7.24
CA VAL A 128 4.98 9.23 -6.26
C VAL A 128 5.26 10.70 -6.00
N PRO A 129 4.26 11.60 -5.97
CA PRO A 129 4.47 13.00 -5.62
C PRO A 129 5.19 13.14 -4.27
N ILE A 130 6.04 14.14 -4.14
CA ILE A 130 6.85 14.33 -2.93
C ILE A 130 6.00 14.48 -1.67
N ASP A 131 4.86 15.15 -1.78
CA ASP A 131 3.90 15.37 -0.69
C ASP A 131 3.16 14.08 -0.29
N CYS A 132 3.21 13.05 -1.14
CA CYS A 132 2.65 11.72 -0.89
C CYS A 132 3.69 10.73 -0.33
N VAL A 133 4.91 11.18 -0.05
CA VAL A 133 5.93 10.40 0.67
C VAL A 133 5.91 10.83 2.13
N ILE A 134 5.26 10.07 2.98
CA ILE A 134 5.00 10.38 4.38
C ILE A 134 6.08 9.74 5.25
N ALA A 135 6.72 10.54 6.10
CA ALA A 135 7.64 10.02 7.11
C ALA A 135 6.87 9.36 8.26
N ALA A 136 7.30 8.17 8.64
CA ALA A 136 6.76 7.43 9.76
C ALA A 136 7.90 6.99 10.70
N PRO A 137 8.52 7.93 11.44
CA PRO A 137 9.54 7.59 12.41
C PRO A 137 8.95 6.76 13.55
N ASP A 138 9.80 5.95 14.18
CA ASP A 138 9.39 5.22 15.37
C ASP A 138 8.88 6.19 16.44
N ALA A 139 7.83 5.80 17.14
CA ALA A 139 7.17 6.59 18.18
C ALA A 139 7.03 5.75 19.46
N ASP A 140 7.04 6.42 20.61
CA ASP A 140 6.88 5.74 21.91
C ASP A 140 5.49 5.12 22.06
N SER A 141 4.50 5.69 21.38
CA SER A 141 3.12 5.19 21.38
C SER A 141 2.55 5.15 19.97
N ILE A 142 1.83 4.05 19.65
CA ILE A 142 1.10 3.92 18.38
C ILE A 142 0.04 5.01 18.17
N TYR A 143 -0.46 5.61 19.26
CA TYR A 143 -1.44 6.69 19.20
C TYR A 143 -0.83 8.04 18.76
N GLU A 144 0.51 8.16 18.75
CA GLU A 144 1.20 9.34 18.25
C GLU A 144 1.38 9.32 16.73
N ILE A 145 1.30 8.14 16.11
CA ILE A 145 1.54 7.98 14.67
C ILE A 145 0.62 8.86 13.81
N PRO A 146 -0.72 8.91 14.04
CA PRO A 146 -1.59 9.79 13.26
C PRO A 146 -1.25 11.29 13.43
N LEU A 147 -0.85 11.69 14.63
CA LEU A 147 -0.42 13.07 14.91
C LEU A 147 0.89 13.41 14.19
N ASN A 148 1.80 12.44 14.09
CA ASN A 148 3.05 12.61 13.37
C ASN A 148 2.81 12.75 11.85
N PHE A 149 1.87 12.00 11.29
CA PHE A 149 1.46 12.16 9.89
C PHE A 149 0.85 13.53 9.61
N GLU A 150 0.03 14.05 10.52
CA GLU A 150 -0.55 15.38 10.40
C GLU A 150 0.52 16.47 10.45
N LYS A 151 1.50 16.36 11.34
CA LYS A 151 2.62 17.29 11.43
C LYS A 151 3.50 17.26 10.18
N ASP A 152 3.78 16.08 9.66
CA ASP A 152 4.59 15.88 8.45
C ASP A 152 3.94 16.56 7.23
N ASN A 153 2.64 16.38 7.04
CA ASN A 153 1.88 17.04 5.97
C ASN A 153 1.85 18.57 6.09
N LYS A 154 1.74 19.12 7.29
CA LYS A 154 1.77 20.59 7.50
C LYS A 154 3.11 21.22 7.19
N THR A 155 4.18 20.46 7.13
CA THR A 155 5.52 20.95 6.78
C THR A 155 5.65 21.23 5.27
N PHE A 156 4.74 20.71 4.45
CA PHE A 156 4.74 20.82 2.98
C PHE A 156 3.57 21.64 2.42
N SER A 157 2.65 22.09 3.25
CA SER A 157 1.59 23.04 2.91
C SER A 157 2.05 24.47 3.20
#